data_6c08585e8bd3fbe8ec1e42e7ce9cf244
#
_entry.id   6c08585e8bd3fbe8ec1e42e7ce9cf244
#
_cell.length_a   1.000
_cell.length_b   1.000
_cell.length_c   1.000
_cell.angle_alpha   90.00
_cell.angle_beta   90.00
_cell.angle_gamma   90.00
#
_symmetry.space_group_name_H-M   'P 1'
#
loop_
_entity.id
_entity.type
_entity.pdbx_description
1 polymer ?
#
loop_
_entity_poly.entity_id
_entity_poly.type
_entity_poly.pdbx_seq_one_letter_code
_entity_poly.pdbx_strand_id
1 'polypeptide(L)'
;MALFTDSGTEAKAPHIRASGSRGSDLDVERDRADELAREFYSTPRASSQILSDGGGPFGFDIHAAFIFDEVQSRLDADAIIETGTCLGDTTDYLSRVYPDLPILSVEIDGNRAEFARLRLRDRSNVEVVRGDSATVLEATAHRFSRPIFYLDAHWADDWPLRRELDTVRQGVAVVDDFDVGHDRFGFDSYGGVDCNAGRIKESLPGCAIWIPDVGFRHRYPCLQVGRRAGRAYVAIGQRAKDTLSSIPMLMSHD
;
A
#
# COMPACT_ATOMS: atom_id res chain seq x y z
N MET A 1 7.56 72.17 -33.78
CA MET A 1 7.56 72.26 -35.23
C MET A 1 7.95 70.89 -35.79
N ALA A 2 7.03 70.28 -36.55
CA ALA A 2 7.11 69.04 -37.37
C ALA A 2 7.52 67.72 -36.62
N LEU A 3 6.60 66.85 -36.29
CA LEU A 3 5.84 65.88 -37.11
C LEU A 3 6.70 65.06 -38.11
N PHE A 4 6.92 63.76 -37.77
CA PHE A 4 6.83 62.68 -38.76
C PHE A 4 6.37 61.41 -38.08
N THR A 5 5.21 60.93 -38.48
CA THR A 5 4.65 59.62 -38.28
C THR A 5 5.32 58.64 -39.20
N ASP A 6 5.78 57.47 -38.68
CA ASP A 6 6.02 56.30 -39.54
C ASP A 6 5.33 55.09 -38.93
N SER A 7 4.42 54.55 -39.72
CA SER A 7 3.62 53.39 -39.47
C SER A 7 4.38 52.13 -39.96
N GLY A 8 5.07 51.45 -39.06
CA GLY A 8 5.68 50.17 -39.31
C GLY A 8 4.76 49.04 -38.81
N THR A 9 4.12 48.35 -39.74
CA THR A 9 3.40 47.08 -39.55
C THR A 9 4.39 45.97 -39.23
N GLU A 10 4.55 45.62 -37.96
CA GLU A 10 5.26 44.38 -37.61
C GLU A 10 4.36 43.17 -37.85
N ALA A 11 4.80 42.33 -38.79
CA ALA A 11 4.25 41.03 -39.03
C ALA A 11 4.50 40.11 -37.83
N LYS A 12 3.42 39.66 -37.16
CA LYS A 12 3.46 38.65 -36.13
C LYS A 12 3.96 37.36 -36.71
N ALA A 13 5.13 36.87 -36.26
CA ALA A 13 5.62 35.52 -36.50
C ALA A 13 4.63 34.48 -35.92
N PRO A 14 4.40 33.34 -36.56
CA PRO A 14 3.51 32.33 -36.04
C PRO A 14 4.11 31.71 -34.80
N HIS A 15 3.38 31.74 -33.69
CA HIS A 15 3.69 30.96 -32.50
C HIS A 15 3.68 29.47 -32.86
N ILE A 16 4.85 28.87 -32.98
CA ILE A 16 5.03 27.42 -32.98
C ILE A 16 4.65 26.98 -31.56
N ARG A 17 3.48 26.40 -31.41
CA ARG A 17 3.14 25.64 -30.22
C ARG A 17 4.12 24.47 -30.18
N ALA A 18 5.03 24.48 -29.20
CA ALA A 18 5.79 23.30 -28.83
C ALA A 18 4.75 22.23 -28.44
N SER A 19 4.61 21.20 -29.28
CA SER A 19 3.93 19.97 -28.93
C SER A 19 4.76 19.33 -27.82
N GLY A 20 4.34 19.50 -26.58
CA GLY A 20 4.90 18.76 -25.47
C GLY A 20 4.75 17.27 -25.79
N SER A 21 5.85 16.58 -26.04
CA SER A 21 5.89 15.14 -26.10
C SER A 21 5.39 14.64 -24.76
N ARG A 22 4.22 14.01 -24.73
CA ARG A 22 3.84 13.15 -23.62
C ARG A 22 4.93 12.10 -23.54
N GLY A 23 5.65 12.04 -22.40
CA GLY A 23 6.55 10.94 -22.12
C GLY A 23 5.80 9.64 -22.39
N SER A 24 6.50 8.63 -22.89
CA SER A 24 5.87 7.32 -23.11
C SER A 24 5.36 6.81 -21.75
N ASP A 25 4.29 6.03 -21.75
CA ASP A 25 3.76 5.43 -20.49
C ASP A 25 4.88 4.71 -19.72
N LEU A 26 5.85 4.13 -20.44
CA LEU A 26 7.04 3.49 -19.88
C LEU A 26 7.98 4.47 -19.13
N ASP A 27 8.09 5.72 -19.57
CA ASP A 27 8.91 6.72 -18.88
C ASP A 27 8.21 7.18 -17.60
N VAL A 28 6.89 7.31 -17.61
CA VAL A 28 6.08 7.66 -16.41
C VAL A 28 6.15 6.54 -15.37
N GLU A 29 5.98 5.29 -15.77
CA GLU A 29 6.12 4.13 -14.86
C GLU A 29 7.53 4.01 -14.28
N ARG A 30 8.55 4.31 -15.10
CA ARG A 30 9.95 4.32 -14.66
C ARG A 30 10.18 5.37 -13.58
N ASP A 31 9.72 6.60 -13.79
CA ASP A 31 9.88 7.72 -12.86
C ASP A 31 9.17 7.44 -11.53
N ARG A 32 7.98 6.83 -11.59
CA ARG A 32 7.22 6.44 -10.38
C ARG A 32 7.94 5.37 -9.57
N ALA A 33 8.49 4.34 -10.21
CA ALA A 33 9.26 3.30 -9.51
C ALA A 33 10.52 3.88 -8.82
N ASP A 34 11.19 4.86 -9.47
CA ASP A 34 12.37 5.53 -8.92
C ASP A 34 11.99 6.41 -7.71
N GLU A 35 10.85 7.07 -7.74
CA GLU A 35 10.30 7.86 -6.63
C GLU A 35 9.97 6.95 -5.44
N LEU A 36 9.23 5.87 -5.67
CA LEU A 36 8.86 4.89 -4.65
C LEU A 36 10.10 4.28 -3.98
N ALA A 37 11.10 3.89 -4.77
CA ALA A 37 12.33 3.33 -4.23
C ALA A 37 13.09 4.34 -3.38
N ARG A 38 13.17 5.60 -3.82
CA ARG A 38 13.83 6.66 -3.05
C ARG A 38 13.12 6.88 -1.73
N GLU A 39 11.80 7.00 -1.72
CA GLU A 39 11.05 7.21 -0.49
C GLU A 39 11.14 6.00 0.44
N PHE A 40 11.04 4.77 -0.11
CA PHE A 40 11.14 3.55 0.65
C PHE A 40 12.45 3.44 1.44
N TYR A 41 13.58 3.67 0.77
CA TYR A 41 14.89 3.54 1.41
C TYR A 41 15.27 4.77 2.26
N SER A 42 14.60 5.90 2.10
CA SER A 42 14.81 7.10 2.94
C SER A 42 13.88 7.18 4.14
N THR A 43 12.79 6.40 4.17
CA THR A 43 11.89 6.38 5.33
C THR A 43 12.62 5.84 6.56
N PRO A 44 12.68 6.60 7.68
CA PRO A 44 13.34 6.14 8.90
C PRO A 44 12.65 4.90 9.47
N ARG A 45 13.43 3.91 9.88
CA ARG A 45 12.93 2.70 10.52
C ARG A 45 12.98 2.88 12.04
N ALA A 46 11.87 2.69 12.72
CA ALA A 46 11.79 2.75 14.18
C ALA A 46 11.81 1.36 14.82
N SER A 47 11.25 0.36 14.13
CA SER A 47 11.11 -1.00 14.66
C SER A 47 12.43 -1.76 14.65
N SER A 48 13.29 -1.56 13.64
CA SER A 48 14.56 -2.25 13.55
C SER A 48 15.58 -1.54 12.65
N GLN A 49 16.84 -1.78 12.95
CA GLN A 49 18.00 -1.34 12.18
C GLN A 49 18.64 -2.46 11.34
N ILE A 50 18.19 -3.71 11.51
CA ILE A 50 18.75 -4.89 10.86
C ILE A 50 17.86 -5.31 9.68
N LEU A 51 18.46 -5.64 8.54
CA LEU A 51 17.72 -6.01 7.32
C LEU A 51 17.02 -7.38 7.39
N SER A 52 17.41 -8.21 8.36
CA SER A 52 16.94 -9.60 8.50
C SER A 52 15.79 -9.78 9.49
N ASP A 53 15.32 -8.72 10.14
CA ASP A 53 14.32 -8.81 11.21
C ASP A 53 12.95 -8.26 10.85
N GLY A 54 12.74 -7.94 9.58
CA GLY A 54 11.46 -7.46 9.08
C GLY A 54 11.12 -6.01 9.45
N GLY A 55 12.03 -5.28 10.10
CA GLY A 55 11.79 -3.88 10.45
C GLY A 55 11.81 -2.96 9.23
N GLY A 56 10.94 -1.95 9.24
CA GLY A 56 10.76 -0.98 8.17
C GLY A 56 9.44 -1.16 7.40
N PRO A 57 9.19 -0.32 6.40
CA PRO A 57 7.96 -0.40 5.61
C PRO A 57 7.76 -1.79 5.00
N PHE A 58 6.57 -2.36 5.15
CA PHE A 58 6.24 -3.69 4.62
C PHE A 58 7.25 -4.78 5.00
N GLY A 59 7.76 -4.78 6.24
CA GLY A 59 8.82 -5.70 6.64
C GLY A 59 10.11 -5.55 5.83
N PHE A 60 10.39 -4.37 5.33
CA PHE A 60 11.49 -3.99 4.43
C PHE A 60 11.45 -4.66 3.04
N ASP A 61 10.26 -5.05 2.59
CA ASP A 61 10.04 -5.60 1.24
C ASP A 61 9.58 -4.52 0.25
N ILE A 62 10.53 -3.98 -0.53
CA ILE A 62 10.23 -2.96 -1.56
C ILE A 62 9.31 -3.50 -2.67
N HIS A 63 9.31 -4.81 -2.95
CA HIS A 63 8.42 -5.38 -3.95
C HIS A 63 6.97 -5.31 -3.50
N ALA A 64 6.71 -5.47 -2.19
CA ALA A 64 5.38 -5.24 -1.62
C ALA A 64 4.94 -3.77 -1.79
N ALA A 65 5.86 -2.82 -1.61
CA ALA A 65 5.57 -1.41 -1.85
C ALA A 65 5.19 -1.12 -3.32
N PHE A 66 5.87 -1.73 -4.29
CA PHE A 66 5.53 -1.60 -5.70
C PHE A 66 4.16 -2.21 -6.04
N ILE A 67 3.87 -3.40 -5.51
CA ILE A 67 2.56 -4.03 -5.73
C ILE A 67 1.46 -3.18 -5.08
N PHE A 68 1.70 -2.65 -3.88
CA PHE A 68 0.74 -1.78 -3.19
C PHE A 68 0.44 -0.50 -4.00
N ASP A 69 1.45 0.11 -4.61
CA ASP A 69 1.28 1.30 -5.47
C ASP A 69 0.43 1.00 -6.70
N GLU A 70 0.65 -0.14 -7.36
CA GLU A 70 -0.18 -0.59 -8.47
C GLU A 70 -1.63 -0.84 -8.04
N VAL A 71 -1.84 -1.47 -6.87
CA VAL A 71 -3.19 -1.66 -6.32
C VAL A 71 -3.85 -0.31 -6.06
N GLN A 72 -3.15 0.61 -5.40
CA GLN A 72 -3.67 1.93 -5.07
C GLN A 72 -4.05 2.71 -6.32
N SER A 73 -3.14 2.79 -7.29
CA SER A 73 -3.33 3.55 -8.52
C SER A 73 -4.48 3.00 -9.37
N ARG A 74 -4.55 1.68 -9.57
CA ARG A 74 -5.56 1.04 -10.43
C ARG A 74 -6.94 0.96 -9.76
N LEU A 75 -6.98 0.77 -8.45
CA LEU A 75 -8.23 0.82 -7.68
C LEU A 75 -8.78 2.24 -7.61
N ASP A 76 -7.91 3.25 -7.72
CA ASP A 76 -8.20 4.65 -7.42
C ASP A 76 -8.73 4.75 -5.98
N ALA A 77 -7.92 4.23 -5.05
CA ALA A 77 -8.33 4.07 -3.66
C ALA A 77 -8.63 5.42 -3.01
N ASP A 78 -9.67 5.47 -2.17
CA ASP A 78 -10.09 6.66 -1.45
C ASP A 78 -9.69 6.68 0.03
N ALA A 79 -9.09 5.59 0.52
CA ALA A 79 -8.47 5.50 1.84
C ALA A 79 -7.54 4.29 1.96
N ILE A 80 -6.62 4.35 2.92
CA ILE A 80 -5.86 3.21 3.41
C ILE A 80 -6.25 2.97 4.87
N ILE A 81 -6.55 1.72 5.21
CA ILE A 81 -6.87 1.31 6.58
C ILE A 81 -5.88 0.21 6.94
N GLU A 82 -4.99 0.51 7.87
CA GLU A 82 -3.96 -0.40 8.36
C GLU A 82 -4.35 -0.94 9.74
N THR A 83 -4.17 -2.23 9.97
CA THR A 83 -4.27 -2.85 11.30
C THR A 83 -2.91 -3.36 11.72
N GLY A 84 -2.54 -3.17 13.00
CA GLY A 84 -1.20 -3.46 13.48
C GLY A 84 -0.18 -2.36 13.17
N THR A 85 -0.45 -1.12 13.59
CA THR A 85 0.46 0.03 13.39
C THR A 85 1.88 -0.25 13.88
N CYS A 86 2.03 -1.02 14.97
CA CYS A 86 3.30 -1.25 15.66
C CYS A 86 3.99 0.09 15.97
N LEU A 87 5.18 0.32 15.45
CA LEU A 87 5.91 1.60 15.61
C LEU A 87 5.71 2.56 14.42
N GLY A 88 4.81 2.24 13.48
CA GLY A 88 4.38 3.10 12.38
C GLY A 88 5.35 3.18 11.21
N ASP A 89 6.14 2.15 10.93
CA ASP A 89 7.09 2.19 9.81
C ASP A 89 6.36 2.17 8.46
N THR A 90 5.39 1.26 8.28
CA THR A 90 4.56 1.20 7.07
C THR A 90 3.68 2.42 6.94
N THR A 91 3.04 2.85 8.05
CA THR A 91 2.21 4.07 8.08
C THR A 91 2.98 5.32 7.67
N ASP A 92 4.24 5.51 8.17
CA ASP A 92 5.08 6.67 7.81
C ASP A 92 5.41 6.66 6.31
N TYR A 93 5.79 5.51 5.77
CA TYR A 93 6.04 5.37 4.34
C TYR A 93 4.80 5.70 3.50
N LEU A 94 3.66 5.07 3.81
CA LEU A 94 2.40 5.29 3.09
C LEU A 94 1.98 6.75 3.13
N SER A 95 2.14 7.43 4.28
CA SER A 95 1.78 8.84 4.42
C SER A 95 2.60 9.80 3.57
N ARG A 96 3.85 9.43 3.28
CA ARG A 96 4.77 10.19 2.43
C ARG A 96 4.48 9.99 0.95
N VAL A 97 4.20 8.74 0.58
CA VAL A 97 3.93 8.36 -0.81
C VAL A 97 2.55 8.85 -1.28
N TYR A 98 1.57 8.87 -0.36
CA TYR A 98 0.18 9.26 -0.64
C TYR A 98 -0.30 10.40 0.28
N PRO A 99 0.27 11.61 0.15
CA PRO A 99 0.01 12.71 1.10
C PRO A 99 -1.46 13.19 1.10
N ASP A 100 -2.18 12.97 0.00
CA ASP A 100 -3.57 13.39 -0.15
C ASP A 100 -4.58 12.27 0.20
N LEU A 101 -4.09 11.06 0.52
CA LEU A 101 -4.95 9.93 0.84
C LEU A 101 -5.09 9.78 2.36
N PRO A 102 -6.30 9.72 2.91
CA PRO A 102 -6.49 9.49 4.34
C PRO A 102 -6.02 8.08 4.72
N ILE A 103 -5.26 8.01 5.80
CA ILE A 103 -4.73 6.77 6.38
C ILE A 103 -5.23 6.63 7.80
N LEU A 104 -5.98 5.57 8.06
CA LEU A 104 -6.39 5.16 9.40
C LEU A 104 -5.52 3.97 9.81
N SER A 105 -4.76 4.09 10.89
CA SER A 105 -3.91 3.01 11.40
C SER A 105 -4.32 2.63 12.82
N VAL A 106 -4.49 1.33 13.08
CA VAL A 106 -5.06 0.83 14.34
C VAL A 106 -4.03 0.01 15.10
N GLU A 107 -3.84 0.34 16.39
CA GLU A 107 -2.91 -0.35 17.28
C GLU A 107 -3.60 -0.68 18.62
N ILE A 108 -3.50 -1.93 19.06
CA ILE A 108 -4.11 -2.38 20.32
C ILE A 108 -3.24 -2.02 21.53
N ASP A 109 -1.91 -2.07 21.39
CA ASP A 109 -0.99 -1.72 22.47
C ASP A 109 -0.93 -0.21 22.68
N GLY A 110 -1.21 0.22 23.92
CA GLY A 110 -1.29 1.64 24.24
C GLY A 110 0.04 2.40 24.10
N ASN A 111 1.17 1.74 24.38
CA ASN A 111 2.48 2.38 24.31
C ASN A 111 2.93 2.51 22.86
N ARG A 112 2.69 1.49 22.05
CA ARG A 112 2.97 1.53 20.61
C ARG A 112 2.10 2.56 19.89
N ALA A 113 0.80 2.60 20.20
CA ALA A 113 -0.12 3.60 19.65
C ALA A 113 0.33 5.03 19.98
N GLU A 114 0.74 5.28 21.22
CA GLU A 114 1.21 6.61 21.64
C GLU A 114 2.53 6.97 20.96
N PHE A 115 3.47 6.03 20.85
CA PHE A 115 4.71 6.23 20.13
C PHE A 115 4.45 6.54 18.65
N ALA A 116 3.57 5.77 17.99
CA ALA A 116 3.21 5.99 16.59
C ALA A 116 2.56 7.36 16.38
N ARG A 117 1.66 7.78 17.28
CA ARG A 117 1.07 9.14 17.24
C ARG A 117 2.13 10.22 17.36
N LEU A 118 3.06 10.08 18.29
CA LEU A 118 4.16 11.04 18.45
C LEU A 118 5.03 11.12 17.20
N ARG A 119 5.38 9.97 16.65
CA ARG A 119 6.20 9.88 15.42
C ARG A 119 5.52 10.49 14.21
N LEU A 120 4.23 10.24 14.05
CA LEU A 120 3.44 10.62 12.87
C LEU A 120 2.69 11.95 13.04
N ARG A 121 2.92 12.68 14.13
CA ARG A 121 2.19 13.92 14.46
C ARG A 121 2.19 14.99 13.37
N ASP A 122 3.24 15.01 12.54
CA ASP A 122 3.40 15.97 11.45
C ASP A 122 2.80 15.46 10.11
N ARG A 123 2.14 14.29 10.12
CA ARG A 123 1.44 13.68 8.99
C ARG A 123 -0.05 14.03 9.07
N SER A 124 -0.47 15.07 8.36
CA SER A 124 -1.85 15.56 8.41
C SER A 124 -2.90 14.60 7.86
N ASN A 125 -2.47 13.62 7.06
CA ASN A 125 -3.32 12.60 6.45
C ASN A 125 -3.39 11.28 7.26
N VAL A 126 -2.77 11.21 8.45
CA VAL A 126 -2.72 9.99 9.28
C VAL A 126 -3.52 10.17 10.56
N GLU A 127 -4.36 9.18 10.86
CA GLU A 127 -5.01 9.02 12.14
C GLU A 127 -4.58 7.68 12.76
N VAL A 128 -3.89 7.71 13.92
CA VAL A 128 -3.57 6.49 14.68
C VAL A 128 -4.58 6.30 15.78
N VAL A 129 -5.34 5.20 15.73
CA VAL A 129 -6.38 4.84 16.68
C VAL A 129 -5.89 3.72 17.57
N ARG A 130 -5.96 3.92 18.91
CA ARG A 130 -5.78 2.82 19.86
C ARG A 130 -7.08 2.05 20.00
N GLY A 131 -7.04 0.74 19.72
CA GLY A 131 -8.22 -0.12 19.88
C GLY A 131 -8.05 -1.50 19.28
N ASP A 132 -9.05 -2.33 19.48
CA ASP A 132 -9.21 -3.59 18.79
C ASP A 132 -9.53 -3.31 17.31
N SER A 133 -8.73 -3.86 16.41
CA SER A 133 -8.79 -3.54 14.98
C SER A 133 -10.15 -3.89 14.36
N ALA A 134 -10.70 -5.05 14.65
CA ALA A 134 -12.00 -5.46 14.12
C ALA A 134 -13.12 -4.52 14.55
N THR A 135 -13.11 -4.08 15.81
CA THR A 135 -14.10 -3.11 16.33
C THR A 135 -13.96 -1.74 15.64
N VAL A 136 -12.74 -1.28 15.42
CA VAL A 136 -12.50 -0.01 14.71
C VAL A 136 -12.90 -0.11 13.25
N LEU A 137 -12.58 -1.22 12.57
CA LEU A 137 -12.98 -1.46 11.19
C LEU A 137 -14.52 -1.48 11.05
N GLU A 138 -15.23 -2.17 11.94
CA GLU A 138 -16.70 -2.19 11.93
C GLU A 138 -17.31 -0.79 11.97
N ALA A 139 -16.72 0.08 12.78
CA ALA A 139 -17.19 1.46 12.95
C ALA A 139 -16.77 2.40 11.81
N THR A 140 -15.75 2.08 11.02
CA THR A 140 -15.10 3.04 10.11
C THR A 140 -15.06 2.62 8.65
N ALA A 141 -14.96 1.32 8.35
CA ALA A 141 -14.75 0.83 6.98
C ALA A 141 -15.85 1.26 5.98
N HIS A 142 -17.09 1.40 6.44
CA HIS A 142 -18.24 1.82 5.63
C HIS A 142 -18.16 3.28 5.13
N ARG A 143 -17.23 4.07 5.66
CA ARG A 143 -17.04 5.50 5.30
C ARG A 143 -16.39 5.69 3.93
N PHE A 144 -15.75 4.64 3.41
CA PHE A 144 -14.96 4.67 2.19
C PHE A 144 -15.55 3.76 1.12
N SER A 145 -15.42 4.16 -0.13
CA SER A 145 -15.99 3.46 -1.28
C SER A 145 -15.01 2.53 -1.98
N ARG A 146 -13.73 2.82 -1.87
CA ARG A 146 -12.64 2.07 -2.52
C ARG A 146 -11.43 1.94 -1.59
N PRO A 147 -11.62 1.46 -0.36
CA PRO A 147 -10.49 1.35 0.59
C PRO A 147 -9.53 0.24 0.21
N ILE A 148 -8.26 0.44 0.60
CA ILE A 148 -7.30 -0.65 0.73
C ILE A 148 -7.14 -0.94 2.22
N PHE A 149 -7.38 -2.18 2.60
CA PHE A 149 -7.11 -2.67 3.95
C PHE A 149 -5.75 -3.35 3.96
N TYR A 150 -4.82 -2.90 4.80
CA TYR A 150 -3.57 -3.58 5.08
C TYR A 150 -3.69 -4.26 6.45
N LEU A 151 -3.93 -5.58 6.45
CA LEU A 151 -4.26 -6.36 7.63
C LEU A 151 -2.99 -7.07 8.14
N ASP A 152 -2.36 -6.49 9.16
CA ASP A 152 -1.10 -6.89 9.74
C ASP A 152 -1.18 -6.96 11.29
N ALA A 153 -2.41 -7.08 11.85
CA ALA A 153 -2.64 -7.20 13.29
C ALA A 153 -2.62 -8.66 13.74
N HIS A 154 -1.46 -9.04 14.29
CA HIS A 154 -1.29 -10.38 14.84
C HIS A 154 -0.33 -10.38 16.01
N TRP A 155 0.21 -10.91 16.72
CA TRP A 155 1.12 -10.80 17.87
C TRP A 155 0.43 -10.68 19.25
N ALA A 156 -0.82 -11.16 19.34
CA ALA A 156 -1.55 -11.25 20.58
C ALA A 156 -2.15 -12.65 20.77
N ASP A 157 -2.77 -12.89 21.93
CA ASP A 157 -3.44 -14.15 22.22
C ASP A 157 -4.65 -14.43 21.32
N ASP A 158 -5.19 -13.39 20.71
CA ASP A 158 -6.30 -13.45 19.75
C ASP A 158 -5.88 -12.90 18.39
N TRP A 159 -6.02 -13.70 17.34
CA TRP A 159 -5.75 -13.28 15.97
C TRP A 159 -7.01 -12.63 15.36
N PRO A 160 -7.03 -11.32 15.12
CA PRO A 160 -8.24 -10.61 14.73
C PRO A 160 -8.66 -10.83 13.28
N LEU A 161 -7.82 -11.42 12.41
CA LEU A 161 -8.00 -11.49 10.96
C LEU A 161 -9.41 -11.90 10.53
N ARG A 162 -9.98 -12.93 11.16
CA ARG A 162 -11.35 -13.37 10.83
C ARG A 162 -12.36 -12.28 11.08
N ARG A 163 -12.30 -11.65 12.27
CA ARG A 163 -13.22 -10.57 12.66
C ARG A 163 -13.04 -9.34 11.79
N GLU A 164 -11.82 -9.05 11.38
CA GLU A 164 -11.49 -7.96 10.43
C GLU A 164 -12.11 -8.23 9.07
N LEU A 165 -11.86 -9.41 8.48
CA LEU A 165 -12.41 -9.80 7.19
C LEU A 165 -13.96 -9.82 7.18
N ASP A 166 -14.57 -10.20 8.31
CA ASP A 166 -16.04 -10.17 8.47
C ASP A 166 -16.60 -8.74 8.39
N THR A 167 -15.79 -7.69 8.55
CA THR A 167 -16.21 -6.28 8.44
C THR A 167 -16.03 -5.70 7.04
N VAL A 168 -15.14 -6.25 6.24
CA VAL A 168 -14.80 -5.72 4.91
C VAL A 168 -15.94 -6.01 3.93
N ARG A 169 -16.44 -4.96 3.24
CA ARG A 169 -17.59 -5.09 2.31
C ARG A 169 -17.23 -4.75 0.86
N GLN A 170 -16.14 -4.03 0.65
CA GLN A 170 -15.67 -3.60 -0.67
C GLN A 170 -14.20 -3.17 -0.60
N GLY A 171 -13.51 -3.12 -1.73
CA GLY A 171 -12.12 -2.71 -1.84
C GLY A 171 -11.16 -3.90 -1.95
N VAL A 172 -9.91 -3.68 -1.62
CA VAL A 172 -8.87 -4.70 -1.60
C VAL A 172 -8.39 -4.91 -0.18
N ALA A 173 -8.37 -6.16 0.30
CA ALA A 173 -7.66 -6.50 1.53
C ALA A 173 -6.31 -7.13 1.20
N VAL A 174 -5.24 -6.53 1.73
CA VAL A 174 -3.88 -7.07 1.72
C VAL A 174 -3.68 -7.73 3.07
N VAL A 175 -3.56 -9.05 3.10
CA VAL A 175 -3.33 -9.84 4.33
C VAL A 175 -1.84 -10.15 4.41
N ASP A 176 -1.18 -9.62 5.44
CA ASP A 176 0.25 -9.85 5.68
C ASP A 176 0.51 -11.23 6.30
N ASP A 177 1.76 -11.66 6.26
CA ASP A 177 2.22 -12.97 6.76
C ASP A 177 1.40 -14.18 6.28
N PHE A 178 0.95 -14.11 5.01
CA PHE A 178 0.16 -15.13 4.35
C PHE A 178 1.05 -16.23 3.72
N ASP A 179 0.63 -17.49 3.83
CA ASP A 179 1.30 -18.61 3.16
C ASP A 179 1.06 -18.57 1.65
N VAL A 180 2.05 -18.06 0.93
CA VAL A 180 2.05 -18.03 -0.55
C VAL A 180 2.52 -19.34 -1.18
N GLY A 181 2.86 -20.37 -0.38
CA GLY A 181 3.33 -21.68 -0.86
C GLY A 181 4.73 -21.64 -1.48
N HIS A 182 5.60 -20.70 -1.11
CA HIS A 182 6.93 -20.58 -1.70
C HIS A 182 8.01 -20.23 -0.66
N ASP A 183 9.15 -20.93 -0.68
CA ASP A 183 10.25 -20.85 0.30
C ASP A 183 10.85 -19.44 0.50
N ARG A 184 10.64 -18.55 -0.46
CA ARG A 184 11.11 -17.16 -0.39
C ARG A 184 10.34 -16.34 0.63
N PHE A 185 9.17 -16.81 1.06
CA PHE A 185 8.26 -16.11 1.96
C PHE A 185 8.05 -16.89 3.26
N GLY A 186 7.90 -16.15 4.35
CA GLY A 186 7.43 -16.65 5.62
C GLY A 186 5.93 -16.36 5.76
N PHE A 187 5.29 -17.04 6.67
CA PHE A 187 3.91 -16.82 7.07
C PHE A 187 3.77 -17.10 8.57
N ASP A 188 2.68 -16.62 9.14
CA ASP A 188 2.36 -16.81 10.54
C ASP A 188 1.31 -17.90 10.77
N SER A 189 1.40 -18.52 11.94
CA SER A 189 0.45 -19.52 12.44
C SER A 189 -0.01 -19.17 13.84
N TYR A 190 -1.31 -19.24 14.08
CA TYR A 190 -1.90 -19.03 15.38
C TYR A 190 -2.69 -20.25 15.86
N GLY A 191 -2.33 -20.77 17.04
CA GLY A 191 -2.98 -21.94 17.59
C GLY A 191 -2.92 -23.17 16.67
N GLY A 192 -1.89 -23.28 15.81
CA GLY A 192 -1.76 -24.34 14.81
C GLY A 192 -2.58 -24.11 13.53
N VAL A 193 -3.10 -22.90 13.34
CA VAL A 193 -3.81 -22.51 12.12
C VAL A 193 -2.96 -21.53 11.34
N ASP A 194 -2.59 -21.91 10.12
CA ASP A 194 -1.77 -21.10 9.23
C ASP A 194 -2.59 -19.97 8.57
N CYS A 195 -1.94 -18.83 8.33
CA CYS A 195 -2.50 -17.75 7.54
C CYS A 195 -2.53 -18.14 6.05
N ASN A 196 -3.60 -18.76 5.61
CA ASN A 196 -3.72 -19.31 4.26
C ASN A 196 -5.08 -18.99 3.61
N ALA A 197 -5.26 -19.41 2.36
CA ALA A 197 -6.48 -19.16 1.59
C ALA A 197 -7.74 -19.77 2.23
N GLY A 198 -7.60 -20.93 2.89
CA GLY A 198 -8.71 -21.55 3.63
C GLY A 198 -9.25 -20.61 4.71
N ARG A 199 -8.34 -19.99 5.46
CA ARG A 199 -8.68 -19.04 6.53
C ARG A 199 -9.40 -17.80 6.01
N ILE A 200 -8.94 -17.25 4.89
CA ILE A 200 -9.61 -16.10 4.25
C ILE A 200 -11.01 -16.49 3.74
N LYS A 201 -11.13 -17.66 3.10
CA LYS A 201 -12.39 -18.14 2.51
C LYS A 201 -13.46 -18.50 3.56
N GLU A 202 -13.08 -18.73 4.82
CA GLU A 202 -14.05 -18.87 5.92
C GLU A 202 -14.88 -17.61 6.15
N SER A 203 -14.26 -16.43 6.08
CA SER A 203 -14.96 -15.14 6.24
C SER A 203 -15.49 -14.58 4.93
N LEU A 204 -14.81 -14.84 3.82
CA LEU A 204 -15.14 -14.32 2.50
C LEU A 204 -15.31 -15.47 1.49
N PRO A 205 -16.40 -16.27 1.59
CA PRO A 205 -16.64 -17.38 0.69
C PRO A 205 -16.71 -16.93 -0.77
N GLY A 206 -15.93 -17.59 -1.64
CA GLY A 206 -15.90 -17.28 -3.08
C GLY A 206 -15.10 -16.00 -3.44
N CYS A 207 -14.37 -15.39 -2.50
CA CYS A 207 -13.45 -14.33 -2.85
C CYS A 207 -12.35 -14.86 -3.77
N ALA A 208 -11.86 -13.99 -4.65
CA ALA A 208 -10.69 -14.26 -5.46
C ALA A 208 -9.45 -13.69 -4.75
N ILE A 209 -8.37 -14.48 -4.76
CA ILE A 209 -7.12 -14.17 -4.06
C ILE A 209 -5.99 -14.12 -5.09
N TRP A 210 -5.09 -13.17 -4.93
CA TRP A 210 -3.83 -13.06 -5.68
C TRP A 210 -2.67 -13.05 -4.71
N ILE A 211 -1.53 -13.54 -5.19
CA ILE A 211 -0.25 -13.53 -4.47
C ILE A 211 0.84 -12.93 -5.35
N PRO A 212 1.98 -12.48 -4.80
CA PRO A 212 3.10 -12.01 -5.60
C PRO A 212 3.58 -13.07 -6.59
N ASP A 213 3.74 -12.70 -7.86
CA ASP A 213 4.38 -13.56 -8.85
C ASP A 213 5.89 -13.57 -8.60
N VAL A 214 6.39 -14.71 -8.10
CA VAL A 214 7.83 -14.91 -7.80
C VAL A 214 8.72 -14.88 -9.05
N GLY A 215 8.14 -15.05 -10.24
CA GLY A 215 8.82 -14.95 -11.55
C GLY A 215 8.92 -13.54 -12.07
N PHE A 216 8.15 -12.60 -11.53
CA PHE A 216 8.16 -11.22 -11.99
C PHE A 216 9.51 -10.55 -11.72
N ARG A 217 10.03 -9.84 -12.72
CA ARG A 217 11.30 -9.12 -12.61
C ARG A 217 11.06 -7.66 -12.24
N HIS A 218 11.19 -7.38 -10.96
CA HIS A 218 11.13 -6.00 -10.47
C HIS A 218 12.35 -5.19 -10.92
N ARG A 219 12.16 -3.89 -11.10
CA ARG A 219 13.22 -2.93 -11.45
C ARG A 219 14.34 -2.87 -10.39
N TYR A 220 13.97 -2.89 -9.12
CA TYR A 220 14.90 -2.86 -8.01
C TYR A 220 14.94 -4.18 -7.27
N PRO A 221 16.11 -4.62 -6.79
CA PRO A 221 16.20 -5.78 -5.92
C PRO A 221 15.59 -5.48 -4.55
N CYS A 222 14.99 -6.49 -3.93
CA CYS A 222 14.67 -6.43 -2.52
C CYS A 222 15.95 -6.64 -1.70
N LEU A 223 16.27 -5.71 -0.81
CA LEU A 223 17.46 -5.75 0.04
C LEU A 223 17.24 -6.46 1.38
N GLN A 224 16.00 -6.87 1.67
CA GLN A 224 15.71 -7.67 2.86
C GLN A 224 16.49 -8.98 2.83
N VAL A 225 17.09 -9.34 3.94
CA VAL A 225 17.81 -10.59 4.14
C VAL A 225 16.89 -11.63 4.78
N GLY A 226 16.93 -12.87 4.29
CA GLY A 226 16.05 -13.93 4.76
C GLY A 226 14.73 -14.03 4.00
N ARG A 227 13.74 -14.70 4.60
CA ARG A 227 12.40 -14.81 4.02
C ARG A 227 11.63 -13.52 4.22
N ARG A 228 10.90 -13.10 3.20
CA ARG A 228 9.99 -11.96 3.25
C ARG A 228 8.63 -12.40 3.81
N ALA A 229 7.86 -11.51 4.37
CA ALA A 229 6.46 -11.79 4.68
C ALA A 229 5.69 -12.10 3.39
N GLY A 230 4.95 -13.21 3.36
CA GLY A 230 4.05 -13.50 2.27
C GLY A 230 2.80 -12.61 2.36
N ARG A 231 2.16 -12.32 1.22
CA ARG A 231 0.96 -11.48 1.19
C ARG A 231 -0.09 -12.04 0.27
N ALA A 232 -1.34 -12.01 0.74
CA ALA A 232 -2.51 -12.23 -0.10
C ALA A 232 -3.18 -10.89 -0.41
N TYR A 233 -3.59 -10.73 -1.66
CA TYR A 233 -4.39 -9.61 -2.15
C TYR A 233 -5.78 -10.14 -2.46
N VAL A 234 -6.75 -9.75 -1.65
CA VAL A 234 -8.12 -10.29 -1.67
C VAL A 234 -9.06 -9.28 -2.29
N ALA A 235 -9.76 -9.69 -3.34
CA ALA A 235 -10.73 -8.83 -4.00
C ALA A 235 -12.11 -8.92 -3.32
N ILE A 236 -12.63 -7.77 -2.90
CA ILE A 236 -13.98 -7.64 -2.39
C ILE A 236 -14.78 -6.75 -3.34
N GLY A 237 -15.60 -7.40 -4.17
CA GLY A 237 -16.36 -6.78 -5.25
C GLY A 237 -15.66 -6.79 -6.61
N GLN A 238 -16.43 -6.52 -7.67
CA GLN A 238 -15.97 -6.68 -9.06
C GLN A 238 -14.84 -5.73 -9.42
N ARG A 239 -14.91 -4.47 -9.00
CA ARG A 239 -13.85 -3.48 -9.26
C ARG A 239 -12.49 -3.94 -8.71
N ALA A 240 -12.46 -4.44 -7.47
CA ALA A 240 -11.24 -4.96 -6.87
C ALA A 240 -10.72 -6.18 -7.64
N LYS A 241 -11.61 -7.07 -8.10
CA LYS A 241 -11.25 -8.21 -8.93
C LYS A 241 -10.60 -7.78 -10.25
N ASP A 242 -11.22 -6.82 -10.95
CA ASP A 242 -10.69 -6.28 -12.21
C ASP A 242 -9.34 -5.60 -11.98
N THR A 243 -9.20 -4.85 -10.88
CA THR A 243 -7.94 -4.23 -10.47
C THR A 243 -6.84 -5.28 -10.30
N LEU A 244 -7.03 -6.24 -9.41
CA LEU A 244 -5.99 -7.23 -9.08
C LEU A 244 -5.60 -8.10 -10.28
N SER A 245 -6.58 -8.48 -11.13
CA SER A 245 -6.32 -9.25 -12.35
C SER A 245 -5.51 -8.50 -13.39
N SER A 246 -5.45 -7.18 -13.33
CA SER A 246 -4.72 -6.33 -14.27
C SER A 246 -3.27 -6.06 -13.85
N ILE A 247 -2.85 -6.46 -12.65
CA ILE A 247 -1.51 -6.19 -12.10
C ILE A 247 -0.54 -7.30 -12.49
N PRO A 248 0.48 -7.01 -13.33
CA PRO A 248 1.40 -8.05 -13.82
C PRO A 248 2.29 -8.69 -12.75
N MET A 249 2.44 -8.03 -11.60
CA MET A 249 3.23 -8.51 -10.46
C MET A 249 2.48 -9.50 -9.58
N LEU A 250 1.22 -9.76 -9.89
CA LEU A 250 0.35 -10.67 -9.15
C LEU A 250 -0.05 -11.87 -10.00
N MET A 251 -0.18 -13.01 -9.37
CA MET A 251 -0.76 -14.22 -9.95
C MET A 251 -1.96 -14.69 -9.13
N SER A 252 -2.97 -15.30 -9.78
CA SER A 252 -4.12 -15.87 -9.09
C SER A 252 -3.68 -16.99 -8.18
N HIS A 253 -4.25 -17.05 -6.99
CA HIS A 253 -4.03 -18.10 -6.00
C HIS A 253 -5.32 -18.91 -5.85
N ASP A 254 -5.54 -19.85 -6.77
CA ASP A 254 -6.69 -20.76 -6.82
C ASP A 254 -6.33 -22.19 -6.36
#